data_f5082538a9ef18a35f632fd9f1c98cc6
#
_entry.id   f5082538a9ef18a35f632fd9f1c98cc6
#
_cell.length_a   1.000
_cell.length_b   1.000
_cell.length_c   1.000
_cell.angle_alpha   90.00
_cell.angle_beta   90.00
_cell.angle_gamma   90.00
#
_symmetry.space_group_name_H-M   'P 1'
#
loop_
_entity.id
_entity.type
_entity.pdbx_description
1 polymer ?
#
loop_
_entity_poly.entity_id
_entity_poly.type
_entity_poly.pdbx_seq_one_letter_code
_entity_poly.pdbx_strand_id
1 'polypeptide(L)'
;MTQVDFYILPSADPSARLDFACKLTEKAWRMGHRIYLHCSDAAQREDLDARLWRFKGESFVPHGPAESEPDGLVVLGLGDSCGDHHDLLVNLDLEVPAFAKAFARVAEVVVEDPAIRQAARESFRFYREQGYSLQDHRLQRL
;
A
#
# COMPACT_ATOMS: atom_id res chain seq x y z
N MET A 1 13.72 6.74 10.87
CA MET A 1 12.37 6.57 11.45
C MET A 1 11.36 6.39 10.34
N THR A 2 10.46 5.43 10.49
CA THR A 2 9.43 5.18 9.49
C THR A 2 8.31 6.22 9.60
N GLN A 3 7.92 6.78 8.47
CA GLN A 3 6.77 7.67 8.39
C GLN A 3 5.57 6.90 7.83
N VAL A 4 4.42 7.05 8.45
CA VAL A 4 3.19 6.40 8.02
C VAL A 4 2.20 7.46 7.55
N ASP A 5 1.72 7.31 6.33
CA ASP A 5 0.71 8.19 5.74
C ASP A 5 -0.61 7.44 5.61
N PHE A 6 -1.67 8.01 6.21
CA PHE A 6 -3.02 7.48 6.05
C PHE A 6 -3.74 8.29 4.99
N TYR A 7 -4.07 7.66 3.88
CA TYR A 7 -4.83 8.29 2.79
C TYR A 7 -6.30 7.92 2.98
N ILE A 8 -7.12 8.91 3.31
CA ILE A 8 -8.54 8.72 3.61
C ILE A 8 -9.34 9.15 2.39
N LEU A 9 -9.94 8.19 1.72
CA LEU A 9 -10.63 8.40 0.45
C LEU A 9 -12.10 8.75 0.65
N PRO A 10 -12.67 9.61 -0.20
CA PRO A 10 -14.10 9.96 -0.13
C PRO A 10 -14.95 8.92 -0.85
N SER A 11 -14.91 7.68 -0.38
CA SER A 11 -15.63 6.56 -0.99
C SER A 11 -15.91 5.50 0.06
N ALA A 12 -17.03 4.80 -0.11
CA ALA A 12 -17.35 3.62 0.70
C ALA A 12 -17.03 2.31 -0.04
N ASP A 13 -16.56 2.40 -1.29
CA ASP A 13 -16.26 1.23 -2.10
C ASP A 13 -14.87 0.69 -1.78
N PRO A 14 -14.74 -0.55 -1.25
CA PRO A 14 -13.44 -1.12 -0.96
C PRO A 14 -12.49 -1.19 -2.16
N SER A 15 -13.02 -1.31 -3.38
CA SER A 15 -12.17 -1.36 -4.57
C SER A 15 -11.46 -0.04 -4.86
N ALA A 16 -11.95 1.07 -4.32
CA ALA A 16 -11.29 2.37 -4.47
C ALA A 16 -9.90 2.36 -3.84
N ARG A 17 -9.65 1.51 -2.83
CA ARG A 17 -8.33 1.36 -2.22
C ARG A 17 -7.32 0.85 -3.24
N LEU A 18 -7.72 -0.13 -4.05
CA LEU A 18 -6.83 -0.72 -5.05
C LEU A 18 -6.54 0.27 -6.18
N ASP A 19 -7.54 1.00 -6.62
CA ASP A 19 -7.34 2.02 -7.65
C ASP A 19 -6.42 3.13 -7.17
N PHE A 20 -6.59 3.58 -5.93
CA PHE A 20 -5.71 4.58 -5.35
C PHE A 20 -4.28 4.04 -5.21
N ALA A 21 -4.13 2.79 -4.81
CA ALA A 21 -2.83 2.15 -4.72
C ALA A 21 -2.10 2.17 -6.06
N CYS A 22 -2.83 1.97 -7.16
CA CYS A 22 -2.25 2.07 -8.50
C CYS A 22 -1.72 3.47 -8.80
N LYS A 23 -2.50 4.50 -8.46
CA LYS A 23 -2.08 5.90 -8.66
C LYS A 23 -0.84 6.23 -7.85
N LEU A 24 -0.85 5.84 -6.58
CA LEU A 24 0.27 6.09 -5.68
C LEU A 24 1.53 5.38 -6.15
N THR A 25 1.36 4.13 -6.58
CA THR A 25 2.46 3.31 -7.08
C THR A 25 3.09 3.93 -8.31
N GLU A 26 2.28 4.34 -9.28
CA GLU A 26 2.80 4.97 -10.49
C GLU A 26 3.58 6.24 -10.17
N LYS A 27 3.03 7.08 -9.31
CA LYS A 27 3.68 8.33 -8.92
C LYS A 27 5.03 8.07 -8.23
N ALA A 28 5.06 7.14 -7.27
CA ALA A 28 6.28 6.82 -6.54
C ALA A 28 7.33 6.16 -7.45
N TRP A 29 6.87 5.29 -8.34
CA TRP A 29 7.77 4.64 -9.30
C TRP A 29 8.42 5.66 -10.23
N ARG A 30 7.66 6.64 -10.72
CA ARG A 30 8.19 7.71 -11.57
C ARG A 30 9.22 8.57 -10.83
N MET A 31 9.13 8.64 -9.51
CA MET A 31 10.09 9.35 -8.68
C MET A 31 11.33 8.50 -8.32
N GLY A 32 11.39 7.29 -8.82
CA GLY A 32 12.55 6.42 -8.63
C GLY A 32 12.49 5.54 -7.39
N HIS A 33 11.35 5.45 -6.71
CA HIS A 33 11.22 4.62 -5.52
C HIS A 33 10.97 3.16 -5.87
N ARG A 34 11.34 2.28 -4.93
CA ARG A 34 10.98 0.87 -4.97
C ARG A 34 9.72 0.69 -4.13
N ILE A 35 8.73 0.01 -4.66
CA ILE A 35 7.43 -0.13 -4.00
C ILE A 35 7.12 -1.59 -3.73
N TYR A 36 6.76 -1.88 -2.48
CA TYR A 36 6.26 -3.19 -2.08
C TYR A 36 4.77 -3.05 -1.75
N LEU A 37 3.93 -3.74 -2.52
CA LEU A 37 2.50 -3.77 -2.31
C LEU A 37 2.15 -5.01 -1.52
N HIS A 38 1.80 -4.86 -0.24
CA HIS A 38 1.48 -5.97 0.64
C HIS A 38 -0.01 -6.28 0.55
N CYS A 39 -0.34 -7.46 0.05
CA CYS A 39 -1.71 -7.90 -0.17
C CYS A 39 -2.16 -8.85 0.93
N SER A 40 -3.46 -8.85 1.23
CA SER A 40 -4.04 -9.68 2.28
C SER A 40 -4.11 -11.15 1.90
N ASP A 41 -4.33 -11.44 0.60
CA ASP A 41 -4.44 -12.80 0.10
C ASP A 41 -4.16 -12.83 -1.41
N ALA A 42 -4.15 -14.03 -1.98
CA ALA A 42 -3.86 -14.21 -3.40
C ALA A 42 -4.92 -13.56 -4.30
N ALA A 43 -6.17 -13.58 -3.89
CA ALA A 43 -7.25 -12.99 -4.67
C ALA A 43 -7.08 -11.47 -4.79
N GLN A 44 -6.73 -10.80 -3.69
CA GLN A 44 -6.45 -9.37 -3.72
C GLN A 44 -5.24 -9.06 -4.59
N ARG A 45 -4.20 -9.88 -4.50
CA ARG A 45 -2.99 -9.70 -5.32
C ARG A 45 -3.32 -9.80 -6.80
N GLU A 46 -4.12 -10.78 -7.20
CA GLU A 46 -4.53 -10.94 -8.60
C GLU A 46 -5.35 -9.74 -9.08
N ASP A 47 -6.27 -9.26 -8.25
CA ASP A 47 -7.10 -8.10 -8.57
C ASP A 47 -6.24 -6.85 -8.75
N LEU A 48 -5.30 -6.61 -7.83
CA LEU A 48 -4.40 -5.48 -7.91
C LEU A 48 -3.50 -5.55 -9.14
N ASP A 49 -2.96 -6.74 -9.43
CA ASP A 49 -2.14 -6.96 -10.62
C ASP A 49 -2.91 -6.60 -11.90
N ALA A 50 -4.17 -7.06 -11.99
CA ALA A 50 -5.01 -6.76 -13.14
C ALA A 50 -5.29 -5.26 -13.26
N ARG A 51 -5.48 -4.57 -12.13
CA ARG A 51 -5.73 -3.13 -12.14
C ARG A 51 -4.49 -2.35 -12.57
N LEU A 52 -3.29 -2.79 -12.16
CA LEU A 52 -2.04 -2.17 -12.60
C LEU A 52 -1.85 -2.31 -14.11
N TRP A 53 -2.23 -3.46 -14.68
CA TRP A 53 -2.18 -3.67 -16.13
C TRP A 53 -3.13 -2.74 -16.88
N ARG A 54 -4.30 -2.43 -16.31
CA ARG A 54 -5.32 -1.59 -16.94
C ARG A 54 -5.18 -0.12 -16.57
N PHE A 55 -4.28 0.21 -15.64
CA PHE A 55 -4.15 1.57 -15.15
C PHE A 55 -3.72 2.51 -16.27
N LYS A 56 -4.45 3.63 -16.43
CA LYS A 56 -4.20 4.60 -17.49
C LYS A 56 -3.38 5.79 -17.01
N GLY A 57 -2.26 5.51 -16.35
CA GLY A 57 -1.30 6.53 -16.01
C GLY A 57 -0.47 6.92 -17.23
N GLU A 58 0.43 7.89 -17.05
CA GLU A 58 1.29 8.34 -18.12
C GLU A 58 2.35 7.30 -18.51
N SER A 59 2.62 6.37 -17.62
CA SER A 59 3.66 5.37 -17.80
C SER A 59 3.14 3.99 -17.46
N PHE A 60 3.57 2.99 -18.23
CA PHE A 60 3.36 1.59 -17.85
C PHE A 60 4.28 1.30 -16.66
N VAL A 61 3.71 0.73 -15.60
CA VAL A 61 4.46 0.38 -14.39
C VAL A 61 4.83 -1.10 -14.44
N PRO A 62 6.09 -1.45 -14.64
CA PRO A 62 6.52 -2.84 -14.57
C PRO A 62 6.27 -3.37 -13.15
N HIS A 63 5.62 -4.53 -13.05
CA HIS A 63 5.29 -5.10 -11.75
C HIS A 63 5.18 -6.62 -11.84
N GLY A 64 5.27 -7.29 -10.70
CA GLY A 64 5.13 -8.72 -10.62
C GLY A 64 5.14 -9.25 -9.21
N PRO A 65 4.87 -10.56 -9.03
CA PRO A 65 4.89 -11.17 -7.71
C PRO A 65 6.26 -11.09 -7.06
N ALA A 66 6.29 -10.82 -5.75
CA ALA A 66 7.55 -10.70 -5.02
C ALA A 66 8.39 -11.97 -5.07
N GLU A 67 7.76 -13.15 -5.11
CA GLU A 67 8.45 -14.43 -5.15
C GLU A 67 9.20 -14.64 -6.47
N SER A 68 8.64 -14.12 -7.58
CA SER A 68 9.20 -14.32 -8.92
C SER A 68 10.17 -13.20 -9.30
N GLU A 69 10.02 -12.03 -8.71
CA GLU A 69 10.80 -10.85 -9.07
C GLU A 69 11.30 -10.11 -7.81
N PRO A 70 12.12 -10.77 -6.99
CA PRO A 70 12.54 -10.19 -5.71
C PRO A 70 13.30 -8.88 -5.85
N ASP A 71 13.94 -8.64 -7.00
CA ASP A 71 14.67 -7.41 -7.26
C ASP A 71 13.87 -6.40 -8.08
N GLY A 72 12.59 -6.69 -8.35
CA GLY A 72 11.73 -5.78 -9.08
C GLY A 72 11.51 -4.47 -8.36
N LEU A 73 11.34 -3.37 -9.11
CA LEU A 73 11.08 -2.06 -8.51
C LEU A 73 9.67 -1.98 -7.92
N VAL A 74 8.72 -2.68 -8.51
CA VAL A 74 7.35 -2.75 -8.00
C VAL A 74 6.97 -4.22 -7.88
N VAL A 75 6.74 -4.67 -6.66
CA VAL A 75 6.37 -6.05 -6.41
C VAL A 75 5.12 -6.16 -5.54
N LEU A 76 4.36 -7.22 -5.76
CA LEU A 76 3.16 -7.54 -5.01
C LEU A 76 3.45 -8.77 -4.17
N GLY A 77 3.35 -8.65 -2.86
CA GLY A 77 3.74 -9.72 -1.96
C GLY A 77 2.66 -10.14 -0.99
N LEU A 78 2.84 -11.34 -0.48
CA LEU A 78 2.02 -11.96 0.56
C LEU A 78 2.95 -12.44 1.66
N GLY A 79 2.41 -12.62 2.87
CA GLY A 79 3.16 -13.29 3.92
C GLY A 79 4.01 -12.37 4.79
N ASP A 80 5.08 -12.92 5.34
CA ASP A 80 5.78 -12.30 6.47
C ASP A 80 7.12 -11.66 6.13
N SER A 81 7.51 -11.61 4.86
CA SER A 81 8.80 -11.07 4.45
C SER A 81 8.66 -10.11 3.29
N CYS A 82 9.37 -9.01 3.35
CA CYS A 82 9.43 -8.02 2.27
C CYS A 82 10.70 -8.10 1.43
N GLY A 83 11.58 -9.06 1.69
CA GLY A 83 12.86 -9.13 1.00
C GLY A 83 13.70 -7.88 1.23
N ASP A 84 14.27 -7.35 0.15
CA ASP A 84 15.18 -6.20 0.21
C ASP A 84 14.51 -4.86 -0.10
N HIS A 85 13.18 -4.79 -0.07
CA HIS A 85 12.47 -3.53 -0.29
C HIS A 85 12.41 -2.74 1.00
N HIS A 86 12.81 -1.46 0.94
CA HIS A 86 12.87 -0.59 2.13
C HIS A 86 12.40 0.85 1.88
N ASP A 87 11.91 1.16 0.67
CA ASP A 87 11.45 2.53 0.37
C ASP A 87 10.00 2.76 0.78
N LEU A 88 9.06 2.29 -0.02
CA LEU A 88 7.65 2.50 0.20
C LEU A 88 6.91 1.17 0.31
N LEU A 89 6.20 1.00 1.41
CA LEU A 89 5.26 -0.09 1.62
C LEU A 89 3.85 0.47 1.43
N VAL A 90 3.10 -0.11 0.50
CA VAL A 90 1.66 0.15 0.40
C VAL A 90 0.96 -1.03 1.04
N ASN A 91 0.36 -0.82 2.21
CA ASN A 91 -0.27 -1.90 2.95
C ASN A 91 -1.76 -1.99 2.59
N LEU A 92 -2.14 -3.07 1.94
CA LEU A 92 -3.54 -3.34 1.59
C LEU A 92 -4.17 -4.41 2.45
N ASP A 93 -3.39 -5.02 3.34
CA ASP A 93 -3.92 -5.88 4.38
C ASP A 93 -4.55 -5.02 5.47
N LEU A 94 -5.48 -5.57 6.22
CA LEU A 94 -6.11 -4.87 7.34
C LEU A 94 -5.23 -4.85 8.58
N GLU A 95 -4.24 -5.73 8.65
CA GLU A 95 -3.28 -5.76 9.75
C GLU A 95 -1.95 -5.15 9.31
N VAL A 96 -1.21 -4.61 10.28
CA VAL A 96 0.12 -4.06 10.02
C VAL A 96 1.11 -5.22 9.90
N PRO A 97 1.81 -5.36 8.77
CA PRO A 97 2.79 -6.43 8.64
C PRO A 97 3.97 -6.21 9.57
N ALA A 98 4.55 -7.30 10.07
CA ALA A 98 5.66 -7.22 11.02
C ALA A 98 6.89 -6.48 10.45
N PHE A 99 7.06 -6.49 9.13
CA PHE A 99 8.18 -5.84 8.47
C PHE A 99 7.94 -4.35 8.14
N ALA A 100 6.84 -3.76 8.57
CA ALA A 100 6.55 -2.35 8.28
C ALA A 100 7.69 -1.43 8.72
N LYS A 101 8.33 -1.73 9.84
CA LYS A 101 9.44 -0.94 10.38
C LYS A 101 10.68 -0.93 9.50
N ALA A 102 10.77 -1.82 8.52
CA ALA A 102 11.91 -1.88 7.61
C ALA A 102 11.83 -0.83 6.50
N PHE A 103 10.69 -0.17 6.35
CA PHE A 103 10.45 0.79 5.28
C PHE A 103 10.64 2.23 5.76
N ALA A 104 11.10 3.08 4.85
CA ALA A 104 11.17 4.52 5.12
C ALA A 104 9.78 5.13 5.22
N ARG A 105 8.85 4.66 4.38
CA ARG A 105 7.47 5.13 4.37
C ARG A 105 6.49 3.98 4.22
N VAL A 106 5.34 4.14 4.88
CA VAL A 106 4.23 3.19 4.79
C VAL A 106 2.97 3.99 4.40
N ALA A 107 2.25 3.50 3.41
CA ALA A 107 0.97 4.07 3.01
C ALA A 107 -0.16 3.14 3.43
N GLU A 108 -1.10 3.68 4.21
CA GLU A 108 -2.35 3.01 4.55
C GLU A 108 -3.48 3.70 3.80
N VAL A 109 -4.39 2.93 3.20
CA VAL A 109 -5.46 3.48 2.38
C VAL A 109 -6.81 3.12 3.00
N VAL A 110 -7.61 4.12 3.33
CA VAL A 110 -8.85 3.96 4.10
C VAL A 110 -10.05 4.44 3.30
N VAL A 111 -11.10 3.63 3.26
CA VAL A 111 -12.41 4.02 2.73
C VAL A 111 -13.47 3.93 3.83
N GLU A 112 -14.68 4.43 3.56
CA GLU A 112 -15.76 4.49 4.54
C GLU A 112 -16.53 3.15 4.62
N ASP A 113 -15.79 2.07 4.78
CA ASP A 113 -16.33 0.73 5.02
C ASP A 113 -16.09 0.40 6.50
N PRO A 114 -17.10 -0.10 7.24
CA PRO A 114 -16.95 -0.30 8.69
C PRO A 114 -15.76 -1.16 9.09
N ALA A 115 -15.54 -2.27 8.40
CA ALA A 115 -14.42 -3.17 8.73
C ALA A 115 -13.07 -2.52 8.46
N ILE A 116 -12.96 -1.81 7.33
CA ILE A 116 -11.73 -1.12 6.95
C ILE A 116 -11.44 0.04 7.91
N ARG A 117 -12.47 0.81 8.27
CA ARG A 117 -12.31 1.91 9.22
C ARG A 117 -11.89 1.41 10.61
N GLN A 118 -12.46 0.31 11.07
CA GLN A 118 -12.08 -0.27 12.35
C GLN A 118 -10.64 -0.74 12.34
N ALA A 119 -10.24 -1.44 11.28
CA ALA A 119 -8.86 -1.89 11.12
C ALA A 119 -7.90 -0.70 11.07
N ALA A 120 -8.29 0.38 10.39
CA ALA A 120 -7.47 1.59 10.30
C ALA A 120 -7.25 2.23 11.67
N ARG A 121 -8.29 2.26 12.52
CA ARG A 121 -8.15 2.79 13.89
C ARG A 121 -7.18 1.96 14.71
N GLU A 122 -7.25 0.65 14.59
CA GLU A 122 -6.34 -0.25 15.29
C GLU A 122 -4.91 -0.10 14.80
N SER A 123 -4.73 0.02 13.49
CA SER A 123 -3.41 0.26 12.90
C SER A 123 -2.83 1.59 13.33
N PHE A 124 -3.66 2.65 13.33
CA PHE A 124 -3.23 3.98 13.78
C PHE A 124 -2.73 3.93 15.23
N ARG A 125 -3.49 3.26 16.11
CA ARG A 125 -3.09 3.11 17.50
C ARG A 125 -1.78 2.37 17.62
N PHE A 126 -1.63 1.27 16.87
CA PHE A 126 -0.40 0.49 16.88
C PHE A 126 0.80 1.33 16.45
N TYR A 127 0.70 2.03 15.32
CA TYR A 127 1.80 2.86 14.84
C TYR A 127 2.16 3.95 15.85
N ARG A 128 1.16 4.57 16.45
CA ARG A 128 1.39 5.62 17.43
C ARG A 128 2.11 5.08 18.66
N GLU A 129 1.70 3.93 19.16
CA GLU A 129 2.32 3.30 20.33
C GLU A 129 3.76 2.88 20.03
N GLN A 130 4.06 2.54 18.79
CA GLN A 130 5.42 2.18 18.38
C GLN A 130 6.30 3.40 18.09
N GLY A 131 5.76 4.59 18.18
CA GLY A 131 6.54 5.82 17.98
C GLY A 131 6.75 6.23 16.53
N TYR A 132 5.96 5.70 15.60
CA TYR A 132 6.06 6.09 14.19
C TYR A 132 5.59 7.52 13.99
N SER A 133 6.13 8.19 12.98
CA SER A 133 5.65 9.50 12.56
C SER A 133 4.39 9.31 11.73
N LEU A 134 3.28 9.91 12.14
CA LEU A 134 1.98 9.71 11.50
C LEU A 134 1.49 10.98 10.82
N GLN A 135 0.89 10.82 9.65
CA GLN A 135 0.28 11.93 8.93
C GLN A 135 -0.98 11.47 8.20
N ASP A 136 -2.04 12.27 8.30
CA ASP A 136 -3.30 12.00 7.61
C ASP A 136 -3.40 12.83 6.34
N HIS A 137 -3.94 12.22 5.29
CA HIS A 137 -4.25 12.91 4.03
C HIS A 137 -5.70 12.64 3.70
N ARG A 138 -6.57 13.59 4.02
CA ARG A 138 -8.00 13.46 3.75
C ARG A 138 -8.28 14.02 2.36
N LEU A 139 -8.61 13.14 1.43
CA LEU A 139 -8.80 13.51 0.03
C LEU A 139 -10.23 13.99 -0.20
N GLN A 140 -10.38 15.02 -1.04
CA GLN A 140 -11.70 15.57 -1.39
C GLN A 140 -12.32 14.84 -2.57
N ARG A 141 -11.50 14.17 -3.38
CA ARG A 141 -11.96 13.36 -4.52
C ARG A 141 -10.88 12.33 -4.87
N LEU A 142 -11.33 11.33 -5.58
CA LEU A 142 -10.44 10.21 -5.98
C LEU A 142 -9.48 10.57 -7.11
#